data_d656517acbd6456c47e527f94f2c6c55
#
_entry.id   d656517acbd6456c47e527f94f2c6c55
#
_cell.length_a   1.000
_cell.length_b   1.000
_cell.length_c   1.000
_cell.angle_alpha   90.00
_cell.angle_beta   90.00
_cell.angle_gamma   90.00
#
_symmetry.space_group_name_H-M   'P 1'
#
loop_
_entity.id
_entity.type
_entity.pdbx_description
1 polymer ?
#
loop_
_entity_poly.entity_id
_entity_poly.type
_entity_poly.pdbx_seq_one_letter_code
_entity_poly.pdbx_strand_id
1 'polypeptide(L)'
;YSKANAEAGAKALSNGGMEFTYILQTPISEITTDAAWLYNAIAKYFILPKYSAYDFRDEIPNEVVGNKKILNYIKKSLSLLDECIKQENTAAFVKQVGLIADYLGYDTKEGHCKKVYETICDSKFHPAFNMDELKRIAITFHSSKGLEFEQVILFVSDYRLASEEDIYNHYVAATRAKTKLILVYINNDWRAGQFAKNINKILEKSGLKMKDVTTVVN
;
A
#
# COMPACT_ATOMS: atom_id res chain seq x y z
N TYR A 1 -13.50 -6.63 -3.31
CA TYR A 1 -12.41 -6.01 -2.54
C TYR A 1 -11.24 -6.93 -2.23
N SER A 2 -11.21 -8.11 -2.85
CA SER A 2 -10.15 -9.08 -2.61
C SER A 2 -8.88 -8.66 -3.37
N LYS A 3 -7.72 -9.08 -2.85
CA LYS A 3 -6.43 -8.97 -3.55
C LYS A 3 -6.53 -9.54 -4.98
N ALA A 4 -7.26 -10.63 -5.15
CA ALA A 4 -7.51 -11.28 -6.45
C ALA A 4 -8.25 -10.38 -7.46
N ASN A 5 -9.19 -9.55 -7.02
CA ASN A 5 -9.92 -8.65 -7.92
C ASN A 5 -9.04 -7.50 -8.43
N ALA A 6 -8.19 -6.93 -7.57
CA ALA A 6 -7.26 -5.87 -7.97
C ALA A 6 -6.20 -6.39 -8.95
N GLU A 7 -5.68 -7.60 -8.71
CA GLU A 7 -4.74 -8.27 -9.62
C GLU A 7 -5.40 -8.62 -10.97
N ALA A 8 -6.60 -9.19 -10.94
CA ALA A 8 -7.36 -9.52 -12.14
C ALA A 8 -7.70 -8.28 -12.96
N GLY A 9 -8.07 -7.18 -12.30
CA GLY A 9 -8.33 -5.88 -12.93
C GLY A 9 -7.08 -5.31 -13.60
N ALA A 10 -5.93 -5.34 -12.92
CA ALA A 10 -4.64 -4.92 -13.48
C ALA A 10 -4.30 -5.72 -14.73
N LYS A 11 -4.46 -7.04 -14.67
CA LYS A 11 -4.20 -7.96 -15.80
C LYS A 11 -5.13 -7.69 -16.98
N ALA A 12 -6.41 -7.47 -16.72
CA ALA A 12 -7.40 -7.16 -17.78
C ALA A 12 -7.08 -5.85 -18.49
N LEU A 13 -6.71 -4.80 -17.74
CA LEU A 13 -6.30 -3.52 -18.30
C LEU A 13 -4.97 -3.61 -19.06
N SER A 14 -4.02 -4.41 -18.59
CA SER A 14 -2.74 -4.65 -19.25
C SER A 14 -2.92 -5.40 -20.58
N ASN A 15 -3.84 -6.37 -20.66
CA ASN A 15 -4.20 -7.04 -21.89
C ASN A 15 -4.85 -6.10 -22.91
N GLY A 16 -5.49 -5.02 -22.45
CA GLY A 16 -6.02 -3.92 -23.28
C GLY A 16 -4.97 -2.86 -23.68
N GLY A 17 -3.68 -3.09 -23.43
CA GLY A 17 -2.59 -2.19 -23.80
C GLY A 17 -2.29 -1.10 -22.76
N MET A 18 -2.91 -1.15 -21.58
CA MET A 18 -2.62 -0.24 -20.46
C MET A 18 -1.92 -1.02 -19.35
N GLU A 19 -0.60 -0.94 -19.30
CA GLU A 19 0.18 -1.61 -18.26
C GLU A 19 -0.07 -0.99 -16.88
N PHE A 20 -0.46 -1.84 -15.92
CA PHE A 20 -0.65 -1.50 -14.52
C PHE A 20 0.25 -2.37 -13.65
N THR A 21 0.94 -1.73 -12.69
CA THR A 21 1.69 -2.45 -11.65
C THR A 21 0.74 -2.77 -10.49
N TYR A 22 0.54 -4.04 -10.19
CA TYR A 22 -0.23 -4.44 -9.01
C TYR A 22 0.62 -4.29 -7.75
N ILE A 23 0.12 -3.51 -6.79
CA ILE A 23 0.80 -3.26 -5.52
C ILE A 23 0.29 -4.25 -4.47
N LEU A 24 1.14 -5.17 -4.10
CA LEU A 24 0.88 -6.11 -3.02
C LEU A 24 1.03 -5.42 -1.66
N GLN A 25 0.13 -5.76 -0.76
CA GLN A 25 0.29 -5.41 0.64
C GLN A 25 1.50 -6.14 1.22
N THR A 26 2.44 -5.39 1.80
CA THR A 26 3.67 -5.97 2.35
C THR A 26 3.39 -6.71 3.66
N PRO A 27 4.18 -7.74 4.01
CA PRO A 27 4.05 -8.43 5.30
C PRO A 27 4.13 -7.51 6.51
N ILE A 28 4.85 -6.38 6.40
CA ILE A 28 5.04 -5.41 7.50
C ILE A 28 3.93 -4.36 7.60
N SER A 29 3.09 -4.19 6.57
CA SER A 29 2.07 -3.12 6.53
C SER A 29 0.95 -3.27 7.57
N GLU A 30 0.76 -4.48 8.13
CA GLU A 30 -0.23 -4.75 9.17
C GLU A 30 0.33 -4.61 10.59
N ILE A 31 1.61 -4.27 10.73
CA ILE A 31 2.24 -4.12 12.04
C ILE A 31 1.94 -2.71 12.57
N THR A 32 1.24 -2.65 13.71
CA THR A 32 0.78 -1.41 14.35
C THR A 32 1.49 -1.11 15.67
N THR A 33 2.63 -1.75 15.94
CA THR A 33 3.44 -1.48 17.14
C THR A 33 4.25 -0.20 16.99
N ASP A 34 4.72 0.35 18.09
CA ASP A 34 5.57 1.56 18.12
C ASP A 34 6.85 1.40 17.28
N ALA A 35 7.33 0.16 17.11
CA ALA A 35 8.46 -0.18 16.24
C ALA A 35 8.11 -0.28 14.74
N ALA A 36 6.86 -0.05 14.32
CA ALA A 36 6.45 -0.21 12.92
C ALA A 36 7.23 0.69 11.94
N TRP A 37 7.56 1.92 12.36
CA TRP A 37 8.39 2.84 11.60
C TRP A 37 9.78 2.26 11.32
N LEU A 38 10.39 1.60 12.32
CA LEU A 38 11.73 0.99 12.21
C LEU A 38 11.74 -0.11 11.14
N TYR A 39 10.70 -0.97 11.11
CA TYR A 39 10.59 -2.02 10.11
C TYR A 39 10.45 -1.44 8.70
N ASN A 40 9.69 -0.37 8.55
CA ASN A 40 9.56 0.36 7.28
C ASN A 40 10.88 1.03 6.87
N ALA A 41 11.59 1.69 7.80
CA ALA A 41 12.87 2.34 7.53
C ALA A 41 13.94 1.32 7.10
N ILE A 42 14.01 0.15 7.76
CA ILE A 42 14.90 -0.94 7.34
C ILE A 42 14.53 -1.42 5.92
N ALA A 43 13.25 -1.68 5.64
CA ALA A 43 12.83 -2.14 4.33
C ALA A 43 13.15 -1.10 3.23
N LYS A 44 12.87 0.19 3.46
CA LYS A 44 13.22 1.29 2.55
C LYS A 44 14.71 1.31 2.23
N TYR A 45 15.56 1.13 3.23
CA TYR A 45 17.02 1.15 3.02
C TYR A 45 17.51 0.09 2.03
N PHE A 46 16.91 -1.09 2.06
CA PHE A 46 17.31 -2.18 1.15
C PHE A 46 16.58 -2.15 -0.19
N ILE A 47 15.41 -1.53 -0.27
CA ILE A 47 14.56 -1.56 -1.47
C ILE A 47 14.74 -0.28 -2.30
N LEU A 48 14.89 0.89 -1.67
CA LEU A 48 14.94 2.18 -2.37
C LEU A 48 16.39 2.61 -2.64
N PRO A 49 16.83 2.74 -3.91
CA PRO A 49 18.22 3.08 -4.23
C PRO A 49 18.67 4.44 -3.69
N LYS A 50 17.74 5.38 -3.50
CA LYS A 50 18.02 6.73 -3.02
C LYS A 50 17.93 6.89 -1.51
N TYR A 51 17.42 5.88 -0.78
CA TYR A 51 17.25 5.94 0.66
C TYR A 51 18.56 5.54 1.36
N SER A 52 19.08 6.42 2.18
CA SER A 52 20.38 6.27 2.82
C SER A 52 20.27 6.10 4.35
N ALA A 53 21.38 5.79 5.01
CA ALA A 53 21.43 5.78 6.47
C ALA A 53 21.16 7.17 7.12
N TYR A 54 21.26 8.25 6.35
CA TYR A 54 20.88 9.59 6.81
C TYR A 54 19.37 9.74 6.84
N ASP A 55 18.67 9.28 5.77
CA ASP A 55 17.21 9.28 5.71
C ASP A 55 16.64 8.39 6.81
N PHE A 56 17.24 7.22 7.05
CA PHE A 56 16.89 6.36 8.17
C PHE A 56 16.99 7.10 9.51
N ARG A 57 18.10 7.81 9.76
CA ARG A 57 18.28 8.58 10.99
C ARG A 57 17.19 9.65 11.14
N ASP A 58 16.81 10.31 10.05
CA ASP A 58 15.85 11.41 10.08
C ASP A 58 14.41 10.93 10.32
N GLU A 59 14.13 9.64 10.11
CA GLU A 59 12.88 8.99 10.52
C GLU A 59 12.83 8.55 11.98
N ILE A 60 13.97 8.60 12.71
CA ILE A 60 13.98 8.26 14.15
C ILE A 60 13.18 9.31 14.91
N PRO A 61 12.18 8.93 15.72
CA PRO A 61 11.39 9.87 16.52
C PRO A 61 12.28 10.75 17.42
N ASN A 62 11.97 12.05 17.50
CA ASN A 62 12.78 13.08 18.18
C ASN A 62 13.13 12.77 19.64
N GLU A 63 12.32 11.97 20.32
CA GLU A 63 12.55 11.54 21.71
C GLU A 63 13.81 10.69 21.87
N VAL A 64 14.28 10.07 20.78
CA VAL A 64 15.47 9.21 20.75
C VAL A 64 16.70 9.98 20.21
N VAL A 65 16.50 11.08 19.50
CA VAL A 65 17.55 11.81 18.78
C VAL A 65 18.31 12.78 19.68
N GLY A 66 19.39 12.31 20.27
CA GLY A 66 20.30 13.17 21.06
C GLY A 66 21.79 12.93 20.77
N ASN A 67 22.16 12.02 19.86
CA ASN A 67 23.55 11.56 19.83
C ASN A 67 24.13 11.40 18.41
N LYS A 68 25.25 12.10 18.11
CA LYS A 68 26.07 11.88 16.90
C LYS A 68 26.52 10.42 16.73
N LYS A 69 26.53 9.64 17.80
CA LYS A 69 26.86 8.20 17.79
C LYS A 69 25.79 7.34 17.14
N ILE A 70 24.53 7.78 17.10
CA ILE A 70 23.41 7.02 16.50
C ILE A 70 23.68 6.71 15.03
N LEU A 71 24.09 7.70 14.24
CA LEU A 71 24.33 7.49 12.81
C LEU A 71 25.39 6.41 12.53
N ASN A 72 26.47 6.41 13.31
CA ASN A 72 27.53 5.39 13.15
C ASN A 72 27.03 4.00 13.55
N TYR A 73 26.23 3.92 14.62
CA TYR A 73 25.59 2.68 15.02
C TYR A 73 24.65 2.14 13.93
N ILE A 74 23.78 3.00 13.39
CA ILE A 74 22.84 2.62 12.32
C ILE A 74 23.60 2.15 11.08
N LYS A 75 24.61 2.89 10.60
CA LYS A 75 25.44 2.47 9.45
C LYS A 75 26.05 1.08 9.64
N LYS A 76 26.64 0.83 10.81
CA LYS A 76 27.22 -0.48 11.13
C LYS A 76 26.16 -1.57 11.17
N SER A 77 25.00 -1.30 11.79
CA SER A 77 23.91 -2.25 11.92
C SER A 77 23.27 -2.59 10.57
N LEU A 78 23.09 -1.61 9.69
CA LEU A 78 22.59 -1.83 8.33
C LEU A 78 23.57 -2.65 7.49
N SER A 79 24.89 -2.44 7.65
CA SER A 79 25.91 -3.29 7.01
C SER A 79 25.84 -4.75 7.48
N LEU A 80 25.62 -4.98 8.77
CA LEU A 80 25.44 -6.33 9.31
C LEU A 80 24.14 -6.99 8.78
N LEU A 81 23.07 -6.23 8.64
CA LEU A 81 21.84 -6.75 8.01
C LEU A 81 22.07 -7.14 6.55
N ASP A 82 22.82 -6.33 5.79
CA ASP A 82 23.20 -6.63 4.40
C ASP A 82 24.00 -7.94 4.30
N GLU A 83 24.95 -8.16 5.21
CA GLU A 83 25.68 -9.42 5.31
C GLU A 83 24.73 -10.61 5.59
N CYS A 84 23.78 -10.45 6.50
CA CYS A 84 22.79 -11.48 6.80
C CYS A 84 21.93 -11.82 5.58
N ILE A 85 21.52 -10.82 4.79
CA ILE A 85 20.75 -11.03 3.55
C ILE A 85 21.60 -11.79 2.51
N LYS A 86 22.84 -11.36 2.27
CA LYS A 86 23.77 -12.01 1.33
C LYS A 86 24.07 -13.47 1.69
N GLN A 87 24.05 -13.80 2.99
CA GLN A 87 24.26 -15.14 3.50
C GLN A 87 22.96 -15.95 3.66
N GLU A 88 21.82 -15.38 3.28
CA GLU A 88 20.48 -15.98 3.47
C GLU A 88 20.20 -16.41 4.92
N ASN A 89 20.82 -15.71 5.89
CA ASN A 89 20.74 -16.04 7.30
C ASN A 89 19.63 -15.26 8.01
N THR A 90 18.40 -15.76 7.88
CA THR A 90 17.21 -15.16 8.50
C THR A 90 17.33 -15.05 10.03
N ALA A 91 17.91 -16.04 10.70
CA ALA A 91 18.03 -16.01 12.17
C ALA A 91 18.96 -14.88 12.64
N ALA A 92 20.10 -14.71 11.98
CA ALA A 92 21.03 -13.60 12.26
C ALA A 92 20.40 -12.24 11.94
N PHE A 93 19.64 -12.14 10.81
CA PHE A 93 18.91 -10.93 10.44
C PHE A 93 17.90 -10.53 11.53
N VAL A 94 17.06 -11.46 11.96
CA VAL A 94 16.05 -11.25 13.01
C VAL A 94 16.69 -10.76 14.30
N LYS A 95 17.79 -11.41 14.71
CA LYS A 95 18.55 -10.99 15.90
C LYS A 95 19.09 -9.56 15.75
N GLN A 96 19.63 -9.23 14.57
CA GLN A 96 20.19 -7.89 14.32
C GLN A 96 19.12 -6.81 14.31
N VAL A 97 17.91 -7.07 13.75
CA VAL A 97 16.78 -6.14 13.84
C VAL A 97 16.38 -5.90 15.30
N GLY A 98 16.33 -6.97 16.11
CA GLY A 98 16.07 -6.85 17.55
C GLY A 98 17.09 -5.96 18.25
N LEU A 99 18.39 -6.13 17.98
CA LEU A 99 19.45 -5.29 18.57
C LEU A 99 19.34 -3.81 18.16
N ILE A 100 18.89 -3.52 16.94
CA ILE A 100 18.64 -2.13 16.51
C ILE A 100 17.47 -1.55 17.31
N ALA A 101 16.38 -2.30 17.43
CA ALA A 101 15.22 -1.86 18.18
C ALA A 101 15.53 -1.63 19.66
N ASP A 102 16.20 -2.57 20.32
CA ASP A 102 16.63 -2.45 21.71
C ASP A 102 17.50 -1.20 21.94
N TYR A 103 18.44 -0.95 21.01
CA TYR A 103 19.29 0.25 21.08
C TYR A 103 18.50 1.55 20.97
N LEU A 104 17.40 1.53 20.22
CA LEU A 104 16.49 2.65 20.04
C LEU A 104 15.35 2.69 21.08
N GLY A 105 15.29 1.74 22.00
CA GLY A 105 14.32 1.69 23.10
C GLY A 105 12.96 1.09 22.70
N TYR A 106 12.92 0.24 21.66
CA TYR A 106 11.68 -0.40 21.19
C TYR A 106 11.68 -1.91 21.43
N ASP A 107 10.54 -2.42 21.86
CA ASP A 107 10.29 -3.85 21.92
C ASP A 107 9.96 -4.41 20.55
N THR A 108 10.48 -5.61 20.23
CA THR A 108 10.21 -6.31 18.99
C THR A 108 9.70 -7.73 19.21
N LYS A 109 8.98 -8.25 18.21
CA LYS A 109 8.58 -9.65 18.15
C LYS A 109 9.34 -10.34 17.01
N GLU A 110 9.85 -11.54 17.24
CA GLU A 110 10.57 -12.32 16.24
C GLU A 110 9.79 -12.45 14.92
N GLY A 111 8.47 -12.69 15.01
CA GLY A 111 7.60 -12.77 13.84
C GLY A 111 7.54 -11.48 13.04
N HIS A 112 7.63 -10.29 13.67
CA HIS A 112 7.69 -9.01 12.96
C HIS A 112 9.03 -8.85 12.23
N CYS A 113 10.14 -9.20 12.88
CA CYS A 113 11.47 -9.15 12.26
C CYS A 113 11.59 -10.11 11.06
N LYS A 114 10.96 -11.30 11.12
CA LYS A 114 10.86 -12.23 9.98
C LYS A 114 10.09 -11.60 8.81
N LYS A 115 9.00 -10.88 9.07
CA LYS A 115 8.24 -10.17 8.04
C LYS A 115 9.05 -9.07 7.36
N VAL A 116 9.98 -8.40 8.08
CA VAL A 116 10.92 -7.45 7.45
C VAL A 116 11.83 -8.15 6.47
N TYR A 117 12.43 -9.28 6.88
CA TYR A 117 13.28 -10.09 6.00
C TYR A 117 12.52 -10.54 4.74
N GLU A 118 11.33 -11.09 4.91
CA GLU A 118 10.45 -11.50 3.79
C GLU A 118 10.15 -10.35 2.85
N THR A 119 9.81 -9.18 3.40
CA THR A 119 9.51 -7.98 2.62
C THR A 119 10.69 -7.54 1.75
N ILE A 120 11.91 -7.63 2.27
CA ILE A 120 13.12 -7.23 1.57
C ILE A 120 13.53 -8.26 0.51
N CYS A 121 13.47 -9.55 0.85
CA CYS A 121 13.98 -10.61 -0.02
C CYS A 121 13.01 -10.99 -1.16
N ASP A 122 11.72 -10.69 -1.05
CA ASP A 122 10.74 -11.00 -2.10
C ASP A 122 10.39 -9.73 -2.91
N SER A 123 10.96 -9.64 -4.11
CA SER A 123 10.83 -8.48 -4.99
C SER A 123 9.40 -8.10 -5.37
N LYS A 124 8.43 -9.02 -5.21
CA LYS A 124 7.01 -8.70 -5.45
C LYS A 124 6.46 -7.62 -4.53
N PHE A 125 7.09 -7.38 -3.37
CA PHE A 125 6.68 -6.34 -2.43
C PHE A 125 7.34 -4.98 -2.68
N HIS A 126 8.41 -4.92 -3.48
CA HIS A 126 9.18 -3.70 -3.70
C HIS A 126 8.36 -2.55 -4.31
N PRO A 127 7.41 -2.79 -5.24
CA PRO A 127 6.58 -1.72 -5.78
C PRO A 127 5.79 -0.93 -4.74
N ALA A 128 5.51 -1.51 -3.56
CA ALA A 128 4.82 -0.81 -2.48
C ALA A 128 5.63 0.35 -1.87
N PHE A 129 6.93 0.39 -2.08
CA PHE A 129 7.83 1.41 -1.52
C PHE A 129 8.15 2.55 -2.49
N ASN A 130 7.85 2.41 -3.79
CA ASN A 130 8.14 3.42 -4.82
C ASN A 130 6.93 3.72 -5.71
N MET A 131 5.73 3.70 -5.15
CA MET A 131 4.48 3.93 -5.89
C MET A 131 4.48 5.26 -6.66
N ASP A 132 5.14 6.29 -6.14
CA ASP A 132 5.23 7.62 -6.77
C ASP A 132 6.01 7.63 -8.09
N GLU A 133 6.89 6.64 -8.31
CA GLU A 133 7.64 6.48 -9.56
C GLU A 133 6.83 5.69 -10.62
N LEU A 134 5.72 5.07 -10.24
CA LEU A 134 4.90 4.25 -11.12
C LEU A 134 3.80 5.08 -11.79
N LYS A 135 3.69 4.95 -13.11
CA LYS A 135 2.69 5.70 -13.90
C LYS A 135 1.27 5.22 -13.64
N ARG A 136 1.08 3.93 -13.43
CA ARG A 136 -0.22 3.31 -13.22
C ARG A 136 -0.09 2.18 -12.22
N ILE A 137 -0.89 2.23 -11.17
CA ILE A 137 -0.91 1.20 -10.13
C ILE A 137 -2.30 0.62 -9.98
N ALA A 138 -2.37 -0.64 -9.61
CA ALA A 138 -3.59 -1.31 -9.16
C ALA A 138 -3.40 -1.68 -7.69
N ILE A 139 -4.29 -1.21 -6.83
CA ILE A 139 -4.24 -1.43 -5.39
C ILE A 139 -5.63 -1.77 -4.86
N THR A 140 -5.68 -2.34 -3.66
CA THR A 140 -6.95 -2.50 -2.95
C THR A 140 -7.40 -1.15 -2.38
N PHE A 141 -8.72 -0.97 -2.14
CA PHE A 141 -9.20 0.27 -1.53
C PHE A 141 -8.60 0.48 -0.12
N HIS A 142 -8.33 -0.58 0.64
CA HIS A 142 -7.66 -0.46 1.93
C HIS A 142 -6.25 0.14 1.80
N SER A 143 -5.50 -0.30 0.80
CA SER A 143 -4.15 0.23 0.53
C SER A 143 -4.18 1.65 -0.03
N SER A 144 -5.33 2.14 -0.54
CA SER A 144 -5.47 3.50 -1.06
C SER A 144 -5.78 4.55 0.02
N LYS A 145 -6.04 4.15 1.27
CA LYS A 145 -6.32 5.09 2.35
C LYS A 145 -5.15 6.05 2.56
N GLY A 146 -5.43 7.35 2.56
CA GLY A 146 -4.41 8.40 2.69
C GLY A 146 -3.66 8.75 1.40
N LEU A 147 -3.86 8.00 0.31
CA LEU A 147 -3.30 8.31 -1.00
C LEU A 147 -4.30 9.09 -1.85
N GLU A 148 -3.79 9.85 -2.82
CA GLU A 148 -4.59 10.57 -3.80
C GLU A 148 -3.96 10.41 -5.19
N PHE A 149 -4.79 10.31 -6.22
CA PHE A 149 -4.37 10.06 -7.60
C PHE A 149 -5.04 11.05 -8.55
N GLU A 150 -4.35 11.43 -9.62
CA GLU A 150 -4.94 12.29 -10.64
C GLU A 150 -6.19 11.65 -11.26
N GLN A 151 -6.12 10.36 -11.55
CA GLN A 151 -7.24 9.61 -12.10
C GLN A 151 -7.41 8.28 -11.36
N VAL A 152 -8.65 7.88 -11.13
CA VAL A 152 -9.00 6.60 -10.50
C VAL A 152 -9.97 5.85 -11.38
N ILE A 153 -9.72 4.55 -11.54
CA ILE A 153 -10.61 3.60 -12.23
C ILE A 153 -11.20 2.66 -11.18
N LEU A 154 -12.51 2.60 -11.09
CA LEU A 154 -13.22 1.67 -10.22
C LEU A 154 -14.08 0.72 -11.04
N PHE A 155 -13.98 -0.57 -10.76
CA PHE A 155 -14.91 -1.57 -11.29
C PHE A 155 -16.15 -1.60 -10.40
N VAL A 156 -17.30 -1.17 -10.93
CA VAL A 156 -18.53 -1.04 -10.13
C VAL A 156 -19.04 -2.37 -9.58
N SER A 157 -18.67 -3.49 -10.19
CA SER A 157 -18.95 -4.84 -9.68
C SER A 157 -18.32 -5.14 -8.33
N ASP A 158 -17.30 -4.38 -7.93
CA ASP A 158 -16.65 -4.50 -6.62
C ASP A 158 -17.43 -3.80 -5.50
N TYR A 159 -18.40 -2.93 -5.84
CA TYR A 159 -19.16 -2.10 -4.90
C TYR A 159 -20.66 -2.21 -5.17
N ARG A 160 -21.36 -3.06 -4.43
CA ARG A 160 -22.82 -3.25 -4.65
C ARG A 160 -23.65 -2.12 -4.09
N LEU A 161 -23.10 -1.28 -3.19
CA LEU A 161 -23.79 -0.22 -2.44
C LEU A 161 -25.03 -0.76 -1.69
N ALA A 162 -24.95 -1.99 -1.21
CA ALA A 162 -26.07 -2.68 -0.57
C ALA A 162 -26.08 -2.50 0.96
N SER A 163 -24.96 -2.14 1.55
CA SER A 163 -24.78 -1.87 2.98
C SER A 163 -24.07 -0.54 3.20
N GLU A 164 -24.11 -0.02 4.43
CA GLU A 164 -23.33 1.18 4.80
C GLU A 164 -21.83 0.96 4.58
N GLU A 165 -21.31 -0.24 4.86
CA GLU A 165 -19.93 -0.60 4.61
C GLU A 165 -19.58 -0.54 3.11
N ASP A 166 -20.43 -1.09 2.24
CA ASP A 166 -20.24 -1.02 0.77
C ASP A 166 -20.21 0.45 0.31
N ILE A 167 -21.12 1.29 0.83
CA ILE A 167 -21.19 2.71 0.49
C ILE A 167 -19.93 3.44 0.98
N TYR A 168 -19.50 3.18 2.21
CA TYR A 168 -18.28 3.77 2.76
C TYR A 168 -17.04 3.37 1.96
N ASN A 169 -16.92 2.10 1.61
CA ASN A 169 -15.79 1.60 0.83
C ASN A 169 -15.73 2.22 -0.57
N HIS A 170 -16.89 2.37 -1.22
CA HIS A 170 -16.98 3.07 -2.51
C HIS A 170 -16.61 4.55 -2.35
N TYR A 171 -17.13 5.23 -1.32
CA TYR A 171 -16.81 6.62 -1.03
C TYR A 171 -15.29 6.81 -0.84
N VAL A 172 -14.65 5.99 -0.01
CA VAL A 172 -13.21 6.07 0.21
C VAL A 172 -12.44 5.90 -1.09
N ALA A 173 -12.80 4.92 -1.93
CA ALA A 173 -12.13 4.67 -3.20
C ALA A 173 -12.38 5.81 -4.21
N ALA A 174 -13.61 6.30 -4.32
CA ALA A 174 -13.98 7.36 -5.26
C ALA A 174 -13.31 8.71 -4.92
N THR A 175 -13.22 9.03 -3.62
CA THR A 175 -12.59 10.27 -3.15
C THR A 175 -11.06 10.28 -3.28
N ARG A 176 -10.45 9.20 -3.75
CA ARG A 176 -9.01 9.19 -4.09
C ARG A 176 -8.72 9.90 -5.41
N ALA A 177 -9.71 10.15 -6.25
CA ALA A 177 -9.55 10.86 -7.53
C ALA A 177 -9.50 12.38 -7.32
N LYS A 178 -8.41 13.03 -7.78
CA LYS A 178 -8.28 14.49 -7.80
C LYS A 178 -9.01 15.12 -8.98
N THR A 179 -8.82 14.56 -10.17
CA THR A 179 -9.34 15.19 -11.40
C THR A 179 -10.35 14.34 -12.15
N LYS A 180 -10.21 13.00 -12.13
CA LYS A 180 -11.08 12.13 -12.91
C LYS A 180 -11.36 10.80 -12.22
N LEU A 181 -12.64 10.50 -12.05
CA LEU A 181 -13.13 9.20 -11.62
C LEU A 181 -13.77 8.48 -12.81
N ILE A 182 -13.30 7.28 -13.10
CA ILE A 182 -13.81 6.41 -14.16
C ILE A 182 -14.49 5.21 -13.50
N LEU A 183 -15.78 5.03 -13.76
CA LEU A 183 -16.55 3.87 -13.31
C LEU A 183 -16.68 2.88 -14.47
N VAL A 184 -16.10 1.69 -14.31
CA VAL A 184 -16.19 0.62 -15.31
C VAL A 184 -17.36 -0.29 -14.98
N TYR A 185 -18.34 -0.29 -15.88
CA TYR A 185 -19.50 -1.16 -15.81
C TYR A 185 -19.34 -2.35 -16.75
N ILE A 186 -19.43 -3.57 -16.21
CA ILE A 186 -19.34 -4.80 -16.99
C ILE A 186 -20.76 -5.29 -17.27
N ASN A 187 -21.15 -5.33 -18.54
CA ASN A 187 -22.44 -5.84 -18.96
C ASN A 187 -22.61 -7.31 -18.54
N ASN A 188 -23.83 -7.67 -18.13
CA ASN A 188 -24.19 -9.00 -17.66
C ASN A 188 -23.55 -9.44 -16.32
N ASP A 189 -22.84 -8.56 -15.61
CA ASP A 189 -22.47 -8.79 -14.21
C ASP A 189 -23.62 -8.34 -13.30
N TRP A 190 -24.21 -9.29 -12.58
CA TRP A 190 -25.33 -9.00 -11.66
C TRP A 190 -24.94 -8.01 -10.55
N ARG A 191 -23.66 -7.98 -10.14
CA ARG A 191 -23.14 -7.05 -9.11
C ARG A 191 -23.11 -5.63 -9.65
N ALA A 192 -22.71 -5.45 -10.91
CA ALA A 192 -22.79 -4.16 -11.59
C ALA A 192 -24.25 -3.69 -11.71
N GLY A 193 -25.19 -4.59 -11.99
CA GLY A 193 -26.62 -4.30 -11.97
C GLY A 193 -27.13 -3.86 -10.59
N GLN A 194 -26.66 -4.47 -9.50
CA GLN A 194 -26.98 -4.04 -8.14
C GLN A 194 -26.41 -2.65 -7.82
N PHE A 195 -25.16 -2.38 -8.23
CA PHE A 195 -24.58 -1.04 -8.10
C PHE A 195 -25.46 0.01 -8.80
N ALA A 196 -25.79 -0.20 -10.08
CA ALA A 196 -26.60 0.74 -10.85
C ALA A 196 -27.97 1.01 -10.20
N LYS A 197 -28.64 -0.03 -9.70
CA LYS A 197 -29.90 0.08 -8.99
C LYS A 197 -29.77 0.91 -7.69
N ASN A 198 -28.75 0.65 -6.92
CA ASN A 198 -28.59 1.26 -5.61
C ASN A 198 -28.06 2.69 -5.71
N ILE A 199 -27.14 2.99 -6.63
CA ILE A 199 -26.67 4.36 -6.85
C ILE A 199 -27.81 5.27 -7.34
N ASN A 200 -28.71 4.78 -8.22
CA ASN A 200 -29.87 5.55 -8.64
C ASN A 200 -30.77 5.92 -7.46
N LYS A 201 -31.04 4.98 -6.54
CA LYS A 201 -31.82 5.27 -5.32
C LYS A 201 -31.16 6.34 -4.42
N ILE A 202 -29.82 6.32 -4.32
CA ILE A 202 -29.05 7.30 -3.54
C ILE A 202 -29.18 8.67 -4.19
N LEU A 203 -29.01 8.76 -5.50
CA LEU A 203 -29.10 10.01 -6.26
C LEU A 203 -30.53 10.59 -6.22
N GLU A 204 -31.56 9.77 -6.40
CA GLU A 204 -32.95 10.19 -6.31
C GLU A 204 -33.28 10.82 -4.96
N LYS A 205 -32.78 10.26 -3.85
CA LYS A 205 -32.93 10.87 -2.51
C LYS A 205 -32.28 12.25 -2.39
N SER A 206 -31.28 12.52 -3.21
CA SER A 206 -30.56 13.81 -3.28
C SER A 206 -31.11 14.72 -4.38
N GLY A 207 -32.19 14.33 -5.07
CA GLY A 207 -32.78 15.09 -6.18
C GLY A 207 -31.96 15.07 -7.47
N LEU A 208 -31.00 14.15 -7.59
CA LEU A 208 -30.07 14.02 -8.72
C LEU A 208 -30.43 12.78 -9.58
N LYS A 209 -30.01 12.81 -10.84
CA LYS A 209 -30.05 11.65 -11.73
C LYS A 209 -28.64 11.30 -12.22
N MET A 210 -28.41 10.07 -12.63
CA MET A 210 -27.09 9.63 -13.13
C MET A 210 -26.54 10.57 -14.22
N LYS A 211 -27.37 11.00 -15.17
CA LYS A 211 -26.97 11.93 -16.23
C LYS A 211 -26.47 13.28 -15.75
N ASP A 212 -26.84 13.69 -14.54
CA ASP A 212 -26.46 14.98 -13.95
C ASP A 212 -25.05 14.91 -13.33
N VAL A 213 -24.57 13.69 -13.04
CA VAL A 213 -23.31 13.44 -12.32
C VAL A 213 -22.30 12.61 -13.09
N THR A 214 -22.69 12.04 -14.24
CA THR A 214 -21.82 11.19 -15.06
C THR A 214 -21.92 11.50 -16.55
N THR A 215 -20.82 11.29 -17.26
CA THR A 215 -20.79 11.19 -18.72
C THR A 215 -20.55 9.74 -19.11
N VAL A 216 -21.42 9.16 -19.92
CA VAL A 216 -21.26 7.78 -20.43
C VAL A 216 -20.37 7.81 -21.66
N VAL A 217 -19.33 6.96 -21.66
CA VAL A 217 -18.46 6.72 -22.81
C VAL A 217 -18.62 5.26 -23.20
N ASN A 218 -19.06 4.98 -24.43
CA ASN A 218 -19.23 3.64 -24.99
C ASN A 218 -17.95 3.18 -25.69
#